data_d9493b293dee878966d2473f8d4ea6b1
#
_entry.id   d9493b293dee878966d2473f8d4ea6b1
#
_cell.length_a   1.000
_cell.length_b   1.000
_cell.length_c   1.000
_cell.angle_alpha   90.00
_cell.angle_beta   90.00
_cell.angle_gamma   90.00
#
_symmetry.space_group_name_H-M   'P 1'
#
loop_
_entity.id
_entity.type
_entity.pdbx_description
1 polymer ?
#
loop_
_entity_poly.entity_id
_entity_poly.type
_entity_poly.pdbx_seq_one_letter_code
_entity_poly.pdbx_strand_id
1 'polypeptide(L)'
;MKYCLFLCLMLSFTGISAEVDNPNETIKADTTVRTKTGYATYYARKFEGRRTTSGTRYRAHKMTAAHLSLPFGTIVTVKNLSNGKTVDVKVNDRGPHSKKYIIDLSAGAAKKLGFYSKGHSKVEISYQLYSE
;
A
#
# COMPACT_ATOMS: atom_id res chain seq x y z
N MET A 1 -79.60 2.24 38.46
CA MET A 1 -78.53 1.31 38.24
C MET A 1 -78.19 1.34 36.79
N LYS A 2 -77.09 2.03 36.44
CA LYS A 2 -76.57 2.11 35.05
C LYS A 2 -75.12 1.78 35.12
N TYR A 3 -74.76 0.62 34.61
CA TYR A 3 -73.34 0.23 34.46
C TYR A 3 -72.83 0.76 33.14
N CYS A 4 -71.93 1.72 33.20
CA CYS A 4 -71.17 2.19 32.03
C CYS A 4 -69.98 1.26 31.90
N LEU A 5 -69.99 0.42 30.86
CA LEU A 5 -68.79 -0.33 30.43
C LEU A 5 -67.93 0.58 29.64
N PHE A 6 -66.81 0.99 30.23
CA PHE A 6 -65.72 1.68 29.47
C PHE A 6 -64.84 0.61 28.88
N LEU A 7 -64.96 0.43 27.55
CA LEU A 7 -64.07 -0.42 26.79
C LEU A 7 -62.81 0.36 26.51
N CYS A 8 -61.73 0.05 27.24
CA CYS A 8 -60.42 0.64 27.01
C CYS A 8 -59.75 -0.06 25.81
N LEU A 9 -59.80 0.59 24.65
CA LEU A 9 -59.12 0.13 23.44
C LEU A 9 -57.61 0.44 23.58
N MET A 10 -56.83 -0.58 23.92
CA MET A 10 -55.36 -0.48 23.90
C MET A 10 -54.89 -0.51 22.44
N LEU A 11 -54.60 0.66 21.91
CA LEU A 11 -53.82 0.75 20.66
C LEU A 11 -52.38 0.41 20.98
N SER A 12 -51.93 -0.77 20.55
CA SER A 12 -50.54 -1.14 20.50
C SER A 12 -49.85 -0.31 19.41
N PHE A 13 -49.14 0.70 19.81
CA PHE A 13 -48.26 1.45 18.91
C PHE A 13 -46.97 0.63 18.74
N THR A 14 -46.88 -0.15 17.67
CA THR A 14 -45.63 -0.75 17.26
C THR A 14 -44.75 0.35 16.71
N GLY A 15 -43.80 0.80 17.53
CA GLY A 15 -42.76 1.73 17.12
C GLY A 15 -41.90 1.04 16.07
N ILE A 16 -42.02 1.48 14.82
CA ILE A 16 -41.03 1.21 13.78
C ILE A 16 -39.83 2.07 14.14
N SER A 17 -38.80 1.44 14.70
CA SER A 17 -37.51 2.06 14.80
C SER A 17 -36.96 2.23 13.38
N ALA A 18 -37.04 3.45 12.87
CA ALA A 18 -36.26 3.81 11.69
C ALA A 18 -34.80 3.76 12.11
N GLU A 19 -34.06 2.75 11.65
CA GLU A 19 -32.59 2.79 11.66
C GLU A 19 -32.19 3.99 10.81
N VAL A 20 -31.65 4.99 11.48
CA VAL A 20 -31.03 6.12 10.81
C VAL A 20 -29.71 5.58 10.26
N ASP A 21 -29.69 5.29 8.96
CA ASP A 21 -28.46 5.09 8.20
C ASP A 21 -27.58 6.32 8.45
N ASN A 22 -26.55 6.13 9.24
CA ASN A 22 -25.54 7.15 9.49
C ASN A 22 -24.67 7.26 8.22
N PRO A 23 -24.76 8.35 7.45
CA PRO A 23 -24.00 8.50 6.21
C PRO A 23 -22.49 8.64 6.42
N ASN A 24 -22.01 8.37 7.63
CA ASN A 24 -20.61 8.50 8.01
C ASN A 24 -19.97 7.16 8.40
N GLU A 25 -20.53 6.03 7.96
CA GLU A 25 -19.75 4.80 7.91
C GLU A 25 -18.71 4.96 6.81
N THR A 26 -17.55 5.47 7.22
CA THR A 26 -16.31 5.37 6.43
C THR A 26 -16.13 3.90 6.13
N ILE A 27 -16.34 3.51 4.86
CA ILE A 27 -15.97 2.18 4.37
C ILE A 27 -14.48 2.05 4.70
N LYS A 28 -14.16 1.35 5.77
CA LYS A 28 -12.80 0.89 6.03
C LYS A 28 -12.50 -0.12 4.92
N ALA A 29 -11.89 0.37 3.84
CA ALA A 29 -11.24 -0.53 2.90
C ALA A 29 -10.31 -1.41 3.75
N ASP A 30 -10.50 -2.71 3.68
CA ASP A 30 -9.66 -3.68 4.38
C ASP A 30 -8.27 -3.60 3.76
N THR A 31 -7.45 -2.74 4.34
CA THR A 31 -6.11 -2.42 3.84
C THR A 31 -5.13 -3.32 4.57
N THR A 32 -4.90 -4.48 4.02
CA THR A 32 -3.92 -5.42 4.59
C THR A 32 -2.50 -4.97 4.22
N VAL A 33 -1.72 -4.61 5.22
CA VAL A 33 -0.28 -4.38 5.06
C VAL A 33 0.42 -5.72 4.86
N ARG A 34 1.18 -5.84 3.78
CA ARG A 34 1.99 -7.01 3.47
C ARG A 34 3.46 -6.67 3.60
N THR A 35 4.24 -7.62 4.11
CA THR A 35 5.69 -7.47 4.25
C THR A 35 6.41 -8.65 3.59
N LYS A 36 7.59 -8.38 3.05
CA LYS A 36 8.48 -9.39 2.49
C LYS A 36 9.92 -8.99 2.75
N THR A 37 10.73 -9.97 3.12
CA THR A 37 12.17 -9.80 3.32
C THR A 37 12.95 -10.43 2.18
N GLY A 38 14.01 -9.78 1.74
CA GLY A 38 14.89 -10.26 0.67
C GLY A 38 15.99 -9.25 0.38
N TYR A 39 16.69 -9.46 -0.73
CA TYR A 39 17.76 -8.55 -1.14
C TYR A 39 17.26 -7.52 -2.16
N ALA A 40 17.71 -6.29 -1.98
CA ALA A 40 17.52 -5.20 -2.93
C ALA A 40 18.84 -4.87 -3.62
N THR A 41 18.75 -4.44 -4.85
CA THR A 41 19.81 -3.77 -5.60
C THR A 41 19.25 -2.49 -6.23
N TYR A 42 19.99 -1.84 -7.12
CA TYR A 42 19.56 -0.61 -7.77
C TYR A 42 20.00 -0.55 -9.22
N TYR A 43 19.37 0.34 -9.98
CA TYR A 43 19.63 0.54 -11.40
C TYR A 43 21.05 1.04 -11.66
N ALA A 44 21.69 0.46 -12.69
CA ALA A 44 22.96 0.98 -13.21
C ALA A 44 22.77 2.36 -13.87
N ARG A 45 23.82 3.18 -13.89
CA ARG A 45 23.82 4.54 -14.50
C ARG A 45 23.35 4.58 -15.94
N LYS A 46 23.65 3.53 -16.72
CA LYS A 46 23.26 3.43 -18.14
C LYS A 46 21.75 3.47 -18.37
N PHE A 47 20.92 3.24 -17.34
CA PHE A 47 19.47 3.28 -17.45
C PHE A 47 18.89 4.69 -17.29
N GLU A 48 19.70 5.68 -16.89
CA GLU A 48 19.22 7.07 -16.78
C GLU A 48 18.54 7.53 -18.07
N GLY A 49 17.32 8.04 -17.95
CA GLY A 49 16.52 8.52 -19.06
C GLY A 49 15.81 7.46 -19.90
N ARG A 50 16.05 6.17 -19.67
CA ARG A 50 15.35 5.09 -20.38
C ARG A 50 13.91 4.97 -19.91
N ARG A 51 13.03 4.59 -20.83
CA ARG A 51 11.64 4.30 -20.50
C ARG A 51 11.54 3.02 -19.66
N THR A 52 10.76 3.09 -18.60
CA THR A 52 10.36 1.95 -17.79
C THR A 52 9.16 1.25 -18.41
N THR A 53 8.77 0.08 -17.89
CA THR A 53 7.62 -0.68 -18.38
C THR A 53 6.32 0.11 -18.23
N SER A 54 6.18 0.98 -17.23
CA SER A 54 5.02 1.87 -17.08
C SER A 54 4.96 3.02 -18.09
N GLY A 55 6.02 3.22 -18.88
CA GLY A 55 6.15 4.30 -19.86
C GLY A 55 6.82 5.57 -19.34
N THR A 56 7.04 5.69 -18.03
CA THR A 56 7.79 6.80 -17.44
C THR A 56 9.29 6.60 -17.64
N ARG A 57 10.06 7.69 -17.65
CA ARG A 57 11.52 7.60 -17.75
C ARG A 57 12.15 7.36 -16.39
N TYR A 58 13.13 6.47 -16.32
CA TYR A 58 13.93 6.30 -15.14
C TYR A 58 14.77 7.56 -14.85
N ARG A 59 14.71 8.02 -13.60
CA ARG A 59 15.50 9.11 -13.07
C ARG A 59 16.12 8.68 -11.74
N ALA A 60 17.44 8.68 -11.69
CA ALA A 60 18.18 8.19 -10.52
C ALA A 60 17.85 8.94 -9.23
N HIS A 61 17.52 10.24 -9.31
CA HIS A 61 17.19 11.08 -8.16
C HIS A 61 15.76 10.89 -7.62
N LYS A 62 14.87 10.25 -8.37
CA LYS A 62 13.51 10.00 -7.94
C LYS A 62 13.42 8.72 -7.11
N MET A 63 12.48 8.68 -6.19
CA MET A 63 12.23 7.51 -5.33
C MET A 63 11.30 6.54 -6.04
N THR A 64 11.89 5.69 -6.88
CA THR A 64 11.16 4.70 -7.69
C THR A 64 11.79 3.33 -7.59
N ALA A 65 11.05 2.32 -8.01
CA ALA A 65 11.50 0.93 -7.99
C ALA A 65 10.88 0.10 -9.12
N ALA A 66 11.56 -0.99 -9.46
CA ALA A 66 11.01 -2.10 -10.22
C ALA A 66 10.62 -3.23 -9.28
N HIS A 67 9.46 -3.81 -9.52
CA HIS A 67 8.97 -5.01 -8.84
C HIS A 67 8.25 -5.90 -9.85
N LEU A 68 8.35 -7.22 -9.68
CA LEU A 68 7.82 -8.19 -10.65
C LEU A 68 6.29 -8.16 -10.80
N SER A 69 5.56 -7.93 -9.73
CA SER A 69 4.11 -8.14 -9.72
C SER A 69 3.28 -7.02 -9.07
N LEU A 70 3.85 -6.14 -8.26
CA LEU A 70 3.08 -5.08 -7.64
C LEU A 70 2.52 -4.10 -8.68
N PRO A 71 1.26 -3.66 -8.55
CA PRO A 71 0.68 -2.69 -9.46
C PRO A 71 1.53 -1.42 -9.58
N PHE A 72 1.62 -0.85 -10.78
CA PHE A 72 2.26 0.45 -10.96
C PHE A 72 1.58 1.52 -10.11
N GLY A 73 2.37 2.37 -9.47
CA GLY A 73 1.90 3.36 -8.53
C GLY A 73 1.86 2.89 -7.08
N THR A 74 2.05 1.60 -6.81
CA THR A 74 2.16 1.11 -5.44
C THR A 74 3.32 1.77 -4.72
N ILE A 75 3.06 2.31 -3.53
CA ILE A 75 4.09 2.83 -2.65
C ILE A 75 4.60 1.69 -1.77
N VAL A 76 5.90 1.48 -1.84
CA VAL A 76 6.61 0.45 -1.06
C VAL A 76 7.53 1.15 -0.08
N THR A 77 7.36 0.86 1.21
CA THR A 77 8.33 1.26 2.23
C THR A 77 9.44 0.22 2.28
N VAL A 78 10.66 0.66 2.02
CA VAL A 78 11.85 -0.20 2.03
C VAL A 78 12.67 0.13 3.26
N LYS A 79 12.94 -0.89 4.09
CA LYS A 79 13.80 -0.78 5.26
C LYS A 79 15.09 -1.55 5.04
N ASN A 80 16.21 -0.87 5.15
CA ASN A 80 17.52 -1.52 5.17
C ASN A 80 17.74 -2.18 6.53
N LEU A 81 17.79 -3.50 6.56
CA LEU A 81 17.91 -4.25 7.80
C LEU A 81 19.29 -4.13 8.46
N SER A 82 20.32 -3.66 7.73
CA SER A 82 21.66 -3.46 8.27
C SER A 82 21.78 -2.20 9.14
N ASN A 83 20.99 -1.15 8.87
CA ASN A 83 21.09 0.14 9.55
C ASN A 83 19.75 0.73 10.02
N GLY A 84 18.62 0.10 9.69
CA GLY A 84 17.29 0.55 10.06
C GLY A 84 16.75 1.73 9.27
N LYS A 85 17.47 2.28 8.28
CA LYS A 85 16.98 3.37 7.44
C LYS A 85 15.84 2.92 6.55
N THR A 86 14.88 3.80 6.31
CA THR A 86 13.71 3.55 5.48
C THR A 86 13.57 4.61 4.38
N VAL A 87 12.94 4.21 3.28
CA VAL A 87 12.54 5.12 2.20
C VAL A 87 11.26 4.59 1.56
N ASP A 88 10.40 5.49 1.13
CA ASP A 88 9.23 5.14 0.33
C ASP A 88 9.56 5.30 -1.15
N VAL A 89 9.24 4.27 -1.94
CA VAL A 89 9.45 4.25 -3.39
C VAL A 89 8.15 3.91 -4.11
N LYS A 90 8.00 4.45 -5.31
CA LYS A 90 6.86 4.14 -6.19
C LYS A 90 7.27 3.08 -7.20
N VAL A 91 6.50 2.02 -7.32
CA VAL A 91 6.68 0.99 -8.36
C VAL A 91 6.26 1.56 -9.71
N ASN A 92 7.17 1.61 -10.68
CA ASN A 92 6.91 2.09 -12.03
C ASN A 92 7.55 1.21 -13.13
N ASP A 93 8.14 0.08 -12.75
CA ASP A 93 8.82 -0.80 -13.68
C ASP A 93 8.70 -2.26 -13.27
N ARG A 94 9.06 -3.17 -14.18
CA ARG A 94 9.10 -4.62 -13.96
C ARG A 94 10.53 -5.10 -13.84
N GLY A 95 10.76 -5.94 -12.89
CA GLY A 95 12.04 -6.52 -12.49
C GLY A 95 12.10 -6.65 -10.97
N PRO A 96 13.22 -7.12 -10.44
CA PRO A 96 14.45 -7.56 -11.10
C PRO A 96 14.27 -8.88 -11.87
N HIS A 97 15.09 -9.08 -12.88
CA HIS A 97 15.10 -10.31 -13.67
C HIS A 97 15.93 -11.41 -13.02
N SER A 98 16.81 -11.05 -12.11
CA SER A 98 17.55 -11.99 -11.29
C SER A 98 16.72 -12.48 -10.11
N LYS A 99 16.67 -13.79 -9.89
CA LYS A 99 15.98 -14.41 -8.74
C LYS A 99 16.62 -14.05 -7.39
N LYS A 100 17.82 -13.50 -7.40
CA LYS A 100 18.56 -13.11 -6.19
C LYS A 100 17.91 -11.92 -5.48
N TYR A 101 17.27 -11.02 -6.23
CA TYR A 101 16.73 -9.77 -5.72
C TYR A 101 15.20 -9.75 -5.78
N ILE A 102 14.57 -9.09 -4.82
CA ILE A 102 13.13 -8.92 -4.76
C ILE A 102 12.66 -7.56 -5.28
N ILE A 103 13.56 -6.58 -5.33
CA ILE A 103 13.26 -5.21 -5.77
C ILE A 103 14.52 -4.55 -6.32
N ASP A 104 14.36 -3.76 -7.39
CA ASP A 104 15.38 -2.87 -7.94
C ASP A 104 15.02 -1.43 -7.61
N LEU A 105 15.87 -0.77 -6.85
CA LEU A 105 15.64 0.61 -6.41
C LEU A 105 16.30 1.62 -7.37
N SER A 106 15.82 2.85 -7.38
CA SER A 106 16.56 3.94 -7.96
C SER A 106 17.87 4.16 -7.19
N ALA A 107 18.89 4.69 -7.87
CA ALA A 107 20.16 4.98 -7.23
C ALA A 107 20.01 5.95 -6.04
N GLY A 108 19.12 6.95 -6.17
CA GLY A 108 18.81 7.88 -5.09
C GLY A 108 18.21 7.20 -3.87
N ALA A 109 17.33 6.21 -4.06
CA ALA A 109 16.76 5.42 -2.96
C ALA A 109 17.85 4.58 -2.27
N ALA A 110 18.73 3.93 -3.05
CA ALA A 110 19.85 3.17 -2.50
C ALA A 110 20.81 4.03 -1.68
N LYS A 111 21.06 5.26 -2.12
CA LYS A 111 21.86 6.25 -1.38
C LYS A 111 21.21 6.63 -0.06
N LYS A 112 19.92 6.92 -0.06
CA LYS A 112 19.17 7.23 1.17
C LYS A 112 19.15 6.06 2.15
N LEU A 113 19.09 4.83 1.66
CA LEU A 113 19.15 3.62 2.49
C LEU A 113 20.57 3.26 2.95
N GLY A 114 21.60 3.92 2.40
CA GLY A 114 22.97 3.75 2.83
C GLY A 114 23.69 2.52 2.28
N PHE A 115 23.22 1.89 1.19
CA PHE A 115 23.89 0.73 0.60
C PHE A 115 24.40 0.94 -0.84
N TYR A 116 24.36 2.17 -1.33
CA TYR A 116 24.79 2.47 -2.70
C TYR A 116 26.21 1.98 -3.00
N SER A 117 27.16 2.21 -2.10
CA SER A 117 28.54 1.76 -2.28
C SER A 117 28.71 0.25 -2.20
N LYS A 118 27.88 -0.43 -1.42
CA LYS A 118 27.90 -1.88 -1.28
C LYS A 118 27.26 -2.62 -2.46
N GLY A 119 26.33 -1.99 -3.17
CA GLY A 119 25.64 -2.52 -4.33
C GLY A 119 24.36 -3.29 -4.07
N HIS A 120 24.18 -3.83 -2.87
CA HIS A 120 22.99 -4.55 -2.45
C HIS A 120 22.85 -4.53 -0.93
N SER A 121 21.66 -4.81 -0.44
CA SER A 121 21.41 -5.00 1.00
C SER A 121 20.21 -5.89 1.24
N LYS A 122 20.18 -6.54 2.39
CA LYS A 122 18.99 -7.21 2.88
C LYS A 122 18.00 -6.18 3.37
N VAL A 123 16.79 -6.23 2.83
CA VAL A 123 15.72 -5.27 3.12
C VAL A 123 14.43 -5.96 3.51
N GLU A 124 13.59 -5.24 4.22
CA GLU A 124 12.18 -5.56 4.38
C GLU A 124 11.37 -4.56 3.57
N ILE A 125 10.52 -5.04 2.70
CA ILE A 125 9.56 -4.22 1.96
C ILE A 125 8.18 -4.39 2.57
N SER A 126 7.45 -3.28 2.71
CA SER A 126 6.06 -3.27 3.16
C SER A 126 5.21 -2.41 2.23
N TYR A 127 4.00 -2.88 1.94
CA TYR A 127 3.08 -2.24 1.03
C TYR A 127 1.64 -2.62 1.34
N GLN A 128 0.71 -1.83 0.84
CA GLN A 128 -0.71 -2.07 0.96
C GLN A 128 -1.28 -2.38 -0.43
N LEU A 129 -2.09 -3.44 -0.50
CA LEU A 129 -2.91 -3.73 -1.65
C LEU A 129 -4.35 -3.45 -1.27
N TYR A 130 -5.03 -2.67 -2.10
CA TYR A 130 -6.46 -2.46 -1.96
C TYR A 130 -7.17 -3.68 -2.58
N SER A 131 -8.05 -4.32 -1.82
CA SER A 131 -9.01 -5.28 -2.39
C SER A 131 -10.10 -4.49 -3.11
N GLU A 132 -10.30 -4.79 -4.39
CA GLU A 132 -11.48 -4.34 -5.11
C GLU A 132 -12.73 -5.06 -4.63
#